data_c1d19ba0fbef2d7d828784d8394e4111
#
_entry.id   c1d19ba0fbef2d7d828784d8394e4111
#
_cell.length_a   1.000
_cell.length_b   1.000
_cell.length_c   1.000
_cell.angle_alpha   90.00
_cell.angle_beta   90.00
_cell.angle_gamma   90.00
#
_symmetry.space_group_name_H-M   'P 1'
#
loop_
_entity.id
_entity.type
_entity.pdbx_description
1 polymer ?
#
loop_
_entity_poly.entity_id
_entity_poly.type
_entity_poly.pdbx_seq_one_letter_code
_entity_poly.pdbx_strand_id
1 'polypeptide(L)'
;MTIYQVEKTNFHSLNLSRSNVNCIECFNLETGYISSLKRPILNKINCKINQGEFVALLGLNGAGKSTLLKSFVGLVPLIKGEIKINGISCSQQKLPQIRRDVGMLFQGGGLIRQLSAIDNVLCGRLGVRKNRQTLLGFPQSDQKLALELLKQLGLGEHIYQKTSKLSGGQQQKVAIARALMQSPQILLADEPTTGLDIIASQQVMTTLSELHQQGLTIITVLHDLTLATEYAQRAIILDKGEVVYDGKCENLQAQFS
;
A
#
# COMPACT_ATOMS: atom_id res chain seq x y z
N MET A 1 0.34 -23.08 -4.91
CA MET A 1 1.39 -22.24 -5.51
C MET A 1 1.11 -20.80 -5.09
N THR A 2 1.96 -20.19 -4.31
CA THR A 2 1.70 -18.97 -3.55
C THR A 2 1.77 -17.72 -4.46
N ILE A 3 0.94 -16.69 -4.23
CA ILE A 3 0.81 -15.44 -5.02
C ILE A 3 2.17 -14.79 -5.37
N TYR A 4 3.20 -15.03 -4.55
CA TYR A 4 4.50 -14.37 -4.62
C TYR A 4 5.61 -15.20 -5.30
N GLN A 5 5.35 -16.41 -5.77
CA GLN A 5 6.42 -17.32 -6.24
C GLN A 5 6.72 -17.30 -7.74
N VAL A 6 6.01 -16.56 -8.57
CA VAL A 6 6.16 -16.60 -10.03
C VAL A 6 7.46 -15.97 -10.57
N GLU A 7 8.17 -15.16 -9.78
CA GLU A 7 9.47 -14.59 -10.20
C GLU A 7 10.57 -14.66 -9.11
N LYS A 8 10.43 -15.53 -8.08
CA LYS A 8 11.44 -15.67 -7.01
C LYS A 8 12.57 -16.67 -7.33
N THR A 9 12.94 -16.89 -8.56
CA THR A 9 14.08 -17.76 -8.87
C THR A 9 15.45 -17.23 -8.40
N ASN A 10 15.54 -16.01 -7.85
CA ASN A 10 16.81 -15.43 -7.36
C ASN A 10 16.82 -14.98 -5.90
N PHE A 11 15.76 -15.21 -5.09
CA PHE A 11 15.74 -14.77 -3.69
C PHE A 11 15.87 -15.89 -2.64
N HIS A 12 16.07 -17.15 -3.07
CA HIS A 12 16.13 -18.29 -2.14
C HIS A 12 17.52 -18.54 -1.51
N SER A 13 18.51 -17.67 -1.73
CA SER A 13 19.85 -17.82 -1.15
C SER A 13 20.19 -16.83 -0.02
N LEU A 14 19.23 -16.00 0.43
CA LEU A 14 19.40 -15.18 1.62
C LEU A 14 18.40 -15.64 2.69
N ASN A 15 18.67 -16.79 3.31
CA ASN A 15 18.26 -17.09 4.68
C ASN A 15 18.99 -16.12 5.61
N LEU A 16 18.74 -14.82 5.42
CA LEU A 16 19.01 -13.82 6.43
C LEU A 16 17.93 -13.98 7.48
N SER A 17 18.33 -14.45 8.68
CA SER A 17 17.60 -14.18 9.92
C SER A 17 16.77 -12.91 9.76
N ARG A 18 15.50 -12.90 10.20
CA ARG A 18 14.63 -11.71 10.28
C ARG A 18 15.34 -10.64 11.10
N SER A 19 16.37 -10.02 10.52
CA SER A 19 17.08 -8.89 11.07
C SER A 19 16.18 -7.68 10.88
N ASN A 20 16.06 -6.83 11.89
CA ASN A 20 15.35 -5.54 11.91
C ASN A 20 15.90 -4.59 10.84
N VAL A 21 15.67 -4.89 9.55
CA VAL A 21 16.05 -4.03 8.45
C VAL A 21 14.89 -3.07 8.19
N ASN A 22 15.14 -1.79 8.45
CA ASN A 22 14.15 -0.76 8.16
C ASN A 22 13.93 -0.68 6.64
N CYS A 23 12.70 -0.85 6.19
CA CYS A 23 12.33 -0.63 4.79
C CYS A 23 11.79 0.79 4.54
N ILE A 24 11.24 1.46 5.57
CA ILE A 24 10.88 2.88 5.53
C ILE A 24 11.50 3.58 6.73
N GLU A 25 12.15 4.70 6.48
CA GLU A 25 12.67 5.58 7.53
C GLU A 25 12.27 7.02 7.23
N CYS A 26 11.73 7.69 8.23
CA CYS A 26 11.32 9.09 8.18
C CYS A 26 12.06 9.89 9.24
N PHE A 27 12.64 11.01 8.83
CA PHE A 27 13.40 11.90 9.70
C PHE A 27 12.87 13.33 9.60
N ASN A 28 12.25 13.83 10.68
CA ASN A 28 11.75 15.21 10.81
C ASN A 28 10.95 15.69 9.60
N LEU A 29 9.98 14.86 9.13
CA LEU A 29 9.20 15.21 7.95
C LEU A 29 8.27 16.37 8.23
N GLU A 30 8.33 17.39 7.37
CA GLU A 30 7.37 18.48 7.31
C GLU A 30 6.85 18.59 5.86
N THR A 31 5.53 18.71 5.72
CA THR A 31 4.87 18.96 4.42
C THR A 31 4.27 20.34 4.36
N GLY A 32 3.74 20.71 3.17
CA GLY A 32 3.20 22.02 2.90
C GLY A 32 2.18 22.49 3.94
N TYR A 33 2.19 23.79 4.13
CA TYR A 33 1.30 24.51 4.99
C TYR A 33 -0.06 24.69 4.29
N ILE A 34 -1.16 24.34 4.98
CA ILE A 34 -2.49 24.71 4.52
C ILE A 34 -2.93 25.93 5.31
N SER A 35 -3.20 27.03 4.62
CA SER A 35 -3.57 28.30 5.23
C SER A 35 -4.80 28.18 6.15
N SER A 36 -5.78 27.36 5.81
CA SER A 36 -6.97 27.10 6.62
C SER A 36 -6.67 26.38 7.93
N LEU A 37 -5.62 25.56 7.99
CA LEU A 37 -5.21 24.83 9.20
C LEU A 37 -4.23 25.62 10.07
N LYS A 38 -3.63 26.70 9.57
CA LYS A 38 -2.58 27.49 10.21
C LYS A 38 -1.38 26.65 10.72
N ARG A 39 -1.15 25.48 10.14
CA ARG A 39 -0.06 24.56 10.48
C ARG A 39 0.31 23.70 9.29
N PRO A 40 1.51 23.09 9.25
CA PRO A 40 1.84 22.05 8.27
C PRO A 40 0.92 20.86 8.45
N ILE A 41 0.68 20.09 7.36
CA ILE A 41 -0.13 18.86 7.43
C ILE A 41 0.62 17.81 8.23
N LEU A 42 1.93 17.63 7.95
CA LEU A 42 2.83 16.80 8.74
C LEU A 42 3.86 17.70 9.42
N ASN A 43 4.11 17.48 10.69
CA ASN A 43 5.02 18.25 11.51
C ASN A 43 5.99 17.33 12.23
N LYS A 44 7.27 17.41 11.87
CA LYS A 44 8.38 16.66 12.49
C LYS A 44 8.14 15.16 12.65
N ILE A 45 7.50 14.52 11.65
CA ILE A 45 7.24 13.09 11.70
C ILE A 45 8.58 12.32 11.70
N ASN A 46 8.72 11.46 12.69
CA ASN A 46 9.80 10.48 12.79
C ASN A 46 9.17 9.10 12.95
N CYS A 47 9.47 8.18 12.04
CA CYS A 47 9.05 6.79 12.16
C CYS A 47 9.99 5.87 11.38
N LYS A 48 10.03 4.60 11.79
CA LYS A 48 10.76 3.54 11.11
C LYS A 48 9.84 2.35 10.98
N ILE A 49 9.80 1.72 9.81
CA ILE A 49 9.00 0.51 9.56
C ILE A 49 9.96 -0.56 9.05
N ASN A 50 9.90 -1.73 9.68
CA ASN A 50 10.75 -2.86 9.32
C ASN A 50 10.14 -3.66 8.16
N GLN A 51 10.99 -4.33 7.42
CA GLN A 51 10.56 -5.26 6.38
C GLN A 51 9.71 -6.38 6.99
N GLY A 52 8.58 -6.68 6.33
CA GLY A 52 7.66 -7.72 6.78
C GLY A 52 6.78 -7.31 7.96
N GLU A 53 6.67 -6.03 8.32
CA GLU A 53 5.68 -5.56 9.29
C GLU A 53 4.31 -5.32 8.63
N PHE A 54 3.24 -5.54 9.38
CA PHE A 54 1.90 -5.06 9.06
C PHE A 54 1.54 -3.93 10.03
N VAL A 55 1.56 -2.69 9.54
CA VAL A 55 1.38 -1.48 10.34
C VAL A 55 0.03 -0.83 10.00
N ALA A 56 -0.79 -0.57 11.04
CA ALA A 56 -1.97 0.26 10.94
C ALA A 56 -1.62 1.73 11.22
N LEU A 57 -1.97 2.61 10.30
CA LEU A 57 -1.86 4.06 10.46
C LEU A 57 -3.23 4.61 10.86
N LEU A 58 -3.35 5.06 12.10
CA LEU A 58 -4.59 5.47 12.74
C LEU A 58 -4.60 6.99 13.02
N GLY A 59 -5.76 7.51 13.38
CA GLY A 59 -5.97 8.92 13.76
C GLY A 59 -7.24 9.52 13.16
N LEU A 60 -7.63 10.67 13.63
CA LEU A 60 -8.83 11.36 13.18
C LEU A 60 -8.71 11.85 11.73
N ASN A 61 -9.86 12.21 11.12
CA ASN A 61 -9.86 12.82 9.80
C ASN A 61 -9.07 14.13 9.83
N GLY A 62 -8.21 14.32 8.79
CA GLY A 62 -7.31 15.48 8.74
C GLY A 62 -6.05 15.38 9.60
N ALA A 63 -5.80 14.25 10.28
CA ALA A 63 -4.57 14.03 11.06
C ALA A 63 -3.28 13.93 10.21
N GLY A 64 -3.39 13.72 8.88
CA GLY A 64 -2.24 13.64 7.98
C GLY A 64 -1.91 12.24 7.48
N LYS A 65 -2.72 11.22 7.80
CA LYS A 65 -2.47 9.80 7.45
C LYS A 65 -2.21 9.57 5.95
N SER A 66 -3.17 9.94 5.10
CA SER A 66 -3.04 9.81 3.64
C SER A 66 -1.90 10.66 3.07
N THR A 67 -1.61 11.81 3.71
CA THR A 67 -0.49 12.67 3.35
C THR A 67 0.83 11.96 3.61
N LEU A 68 0.97 11.30 4.77
CA LEU A 68 2.16 10.52 5.12
C LEU A 68 2.36 9.36 4.13
N LEU A 69 1.32 8.56 3.85
CA LEU A 69 1.42 7.48 2.86
C LEU A 69 1.87 8.00 1.49
N LYS A 70 1.25 9.08 1.01
CA LYS A 70 1.57 9.68 -0.30
C LYS A 70 2.98 10.27 -0.34
N SER A 71 3.50 10.73 0.80
CA SER A 71 4.88 11.24 0.91
C SER A 71 5.91 10.14 0.66
N PHE A 72 5.66 8.88 1.07
CA PHE A 72 6.58 7.75 0.87
C PHE A 72 6.87 7.47 -0.61
N VAL A 73 5.95 7.78 -1.49
CA VAL A 73 6.11 7.61 -2.95
C VAL A 73 6.30 8.93 -3.70
N GLY A 74 6.57 10.02 -2.96
CA GLY A 74 6.84 11.34 -3.52
C GLY A 74 5.66 11.96 -4.26
N LEU A 75 4.42 11.62 -3.88
CA LEU A 75 3.20 12.28 -4.39
C LEU A 75 2.89 13.57 -3.63
N VAL A 76 3.41 13.71 -2.42
CA VAL A 76 3.36 14.93 -1.64
C VAL A 76 4.79 15.41 -1.41
N PRO A 77 5.12 16.66 -1.81
CA PRO A 77 6.45 17.20 -1.63
C PRO A 77 6.73 17.49 -0.15
N LEU A 78 7.97 17.23 0.28
CA LEU A 78 8.47 17.59 1.59
C LEU A 78 8.99 19.03 1.56
N ILE A 79 8.76 19.79 2.64
CA ILE A 79 9.42 21.08 2.90
C ILE A 79 10.70 20.84 3.68
N LYS A 80 10.68 19.92 4.65
CA LYS A 80 11.85 19.54 5.45
C LYS A 80 11.84 18.04 5.72
N GLY A 81 13.00 17.55 6.15
CA GLY A 81 13.20 16.16 6.51
C GLY A 81 13.58 15.26 5.33
N GLU A 82 13.69 13.99 5.62
CA GLU A 82 14.10 12.97 4.66
C GLU A 82 13.25 11.71 4.82
N ILE A 83 12.96 11.06 3.68
CA ILE A 83 12.40 9.71 3.63
C ILE A 83 13.41 8.80 2.95
N LYS A 84 13.67 7.63 3.54
CA LYS A 84 14.40 6.55 2.89
C LYS A 84 13.50 5.34 2.73
N ILE A 85 13.50 4.76 1.53
CA ILE A 85 12.81 3.50 1.21
C ILE A 85 13.88 2.49 0.80
N ASN A 86 13.96 1.37 1.52
CA ASN A 86 15.01 0.36 1.34
C ASN A 86 16.43 0.99 1.31
N GLY A 87 16.69 1.95 2.22
CA GLY A 87 17.94 2.70 2.29
C GLY A 87 18.14 3.76 1.19
N ILE A 88 17.20 3.91 0.24
CA ILE A 88 17.30 4.87 -0.86
C ILE A 88 16.53 6.14 -0.47
N SER A 89 17.23 7.30 -0.48
CA SER A 89 16.61 8.61 -0.23
C SER A 89 15.59 8.98 -1.34
N CYS A 90 14.42 9.45 -0.93
CA CYS A 90 13.31 9.85 -1.80
C CYS A 90 13.59 11.18 -2.51
N SER A 91 14.55 11.20 -3.43
CA SER A 91 14.78 12.33 -4.33
C SER A 91 14.01 12.13 -5.65
N GLN A 92 13.73 13.22 -6.37
CA GLN A 92 13.00 13.15 -7.66
C GLN A 92 13.64 12.16 -8.65
N GLN A 93 14.98 12.09 -8.68
CA GLN A 93 15.72 11.18 -9.56
C GLN A 93 15.55 9.71 -9.18
N LYS A 94 15.34 9.40 -7.89
CA LYS A 94 15.19 8.06 -7.36
C LYS A 94 13.73 7.57 -7.26
N LEU A 95 12.76 8.47 -7.36
CA LEU A 95 11.34 8.11 -7.28
C LEU A 95 10.90 7.00 -8.26
N PRO A 96 11.39 6.94 -9.53
CA PRO A 96 11.01 5.83 -10.41
C PRO A 96 11.48 4.47 -9.90
N GLN A 97 12.62 4.40 -9.23
CA GLN A 97 13.11 3.17 -8.59
C GLN A 97 12.25 2.82 -7.38
N ILE A 98 12.03 3.76 -6.47
CA ILE A 98 11.21 3.58 -5.27
C ILE A 98 9.79 3.12 -5.62
N ARG A 99 9.17 3.73 -6.62
CA ARG A 99 7.80 3.39 -7.05
C ARG A 99 7.67 2.00 -7.67
N ARG A 100 8.76 1.33 -8.03
CA ARG A 100 8.74 -0.10 -8.44
C ARG A 100 8.64 -1.02 -7.24
N ASP A 101 9.29 -0.64 -6.13
CA ASP A 101 9.32 -1.45 -4.92
C ASP A 101 8.10 -1.23 -4.02
N VAL A 102 7.30 -0.19 -4.30
CA VAL A 102 6.15 0.23 -3.50
C VAL A 102 4.88 0.19 -4.33
N GLY A 103 3.98 -0.73 -4.00
CA GLY A 103 2.60 -0.74 -4.50
C GLY A 103 1.74 0.23 -3.69
N MET A 104 0.78 0.90 -4.35
CA MET A 104 -0.14 1.80 -3.67
C MET A 104 -1.59 1.52 -4.05
N LEU A 105 -2.42 1.32 -3.02
CA LEU A 105 -3.87 1.32 -3.10
C LEU A 105 -4.37 2.70 -2.71
N PHE A 106 -5.01 3.37 -3.64
CA PHE A 106 -5.64 4.66 -3.39
C PHE A 106 -7.03 4.46 -2.80
N GLN A 107 -7.48 5.40 -2.00
CA GLN A 107 -8.85 5.46 -1.52
C GLN A 107 -9.84 5.31 -2.69
N GLY A 108 -10.86 4.46 -2.54
CA GLY A 108 -11.80 4.13 -3.61
C GLY A 108 -11.21 3.30 -4.75
N GLY A 109 -10.02 2.67 -4.56
CA GLY A 109 -9.35 1.78 -5.51
C GLY A 109 -8.72 2.47 -6.71
N GLY A 110 -9.17 3.67 -7.12
CA GLY A 110 -8.64 4.42 -8.27
C GLY A 110 -8.72 3.65 -9.60
N LEU A 111 -9.72 2.79 -9.79
CA LEU A 111 -9.90 2.00 -11.01
C LEU A 111 -10.52 2.81 -12.15
N ILE A 112 -10.18 2.45 -13.37
CA ILE A 112 -10.83 2.97 -14.57
C ILE A 112 -12.10 2.17 -14.79
N ARG A 113 -13.25 2.75 -14.47
CA ARG A 113 -14.54 2.08 -14.39
C ARG A 113 -15.02 1.44 -15.70
N GLN A 114 -14.59 1.98 -16.85
CA GLN A 114 -14.94 1.51 -18.20
C GLN A 114 -14.12 0.30 -18.64
N LEU A 115 -12.94 0.10 -18.04
CA LEU A 115 -12.05 -1.02 -18.36
C LEU A 115 -12.48 -2.29 -17.61
N SER A 116 -12.11 -3.44 -18.18
CA SER A 116 -12.25 -4.73 -17.52
C SER A 116 -11.35 -4.87 -16.29
N ALA A 117 -11.58 -5.88 -15.45
CA ALA A 117 -10.72 -6.17 -14.32
C ALA A 117 -9.27 -6.41 -14.78
N ILE A 118 -9.08 -7.25 -15.81
CA ILE A 118 -7.73 -7.55 -16.32
C ILE A 118 -7.04 -6.32 -16.90
N ASP A 119 -7.74 -5.46 -17.64
CA ASP A 119 -7.14 -4.25 -18.20
C ASP A 119 -6.72 -3.27 -17.09
N ASN A 120 -7.52 -3.14 -16.02
CA ASN A 120 -7.13 -2.37 -14.85
C ASN A 120 -5.87 -2.93 -14.18
N VAL A 121 -5.77 -4.26 -14.04
CA VAL A 121 -4.59 -4.91 -13.45
C VAL A 121 -3.37 -4.69 -14.31
N LEU A 122 -3.49 -4.84 -15.63
CA LEU A 122 -2.40 -4.59 -16.59
C LEU A 122 -1.87 -3.15 -16.55
N CYS A 123 -2.72 -2.16 -16.23
CA CYS A 123 -2.27 -0.77 -16.01
C CYS A 123 -1.19 -0.66 -14.91
N GLY A 124 -1.11 -1.61 -13.97
CA GLY A 124 -0.04 -1.66 -12.97
C GLY A 124 1.37 -1.77 -13.56
N ARG A 125 1.52 -2.26 -14.79
CA ARG A 125 2.82 -2.35 -15.50
C ARG A 125 3.25 -1.08 -16.23
N LEU A 126 2.37 -0.10 -16.38
CA LEU A 126 2.67 1.12 -17.16
C LEU A 126 3.85 1.92 -16.61
N GLY A 127 4.04 1.94 -15.29
CA GLY A 127 5.16 2.63 -14.63
C GLY A 127 6.53 1.95 -14.78
N VAL A 128 6.56 0.69 -15.20
CA VAL A 128 7.79 -0.13 -15.27
C VAL A 128 8.28 -0.27 -16.72
N ARG A 129 7.39 -0.16 -17.70
CA ARG A 129 7.70 -0.37 -19.11
C ARG A 129 8.00 0.94 -19.84
N LYS A 130 8.90 0.86 -20.84
CA LYS A 130 9.15 1.99 -21.78
C LYS A 130 7.93 2.17 -22.70
N ASN A 131 7.47 3.40 -22.90
CA ASN A 131 6.27 3.79 -23.66
C ASN A 131 6.09 3.10 -25.04
N ARG A 132 7.18 2.75 -25.71
CA ARG A 132 7.13 2.09 -27.03
C ARG A 132 6.59 0.65 -26.98
N GLN A 133 6.71 -0.05 -25.85
CA GLN A 133 6.29 -1.45 -25.71
C GLN A 133 4.79 -1.59 -25.40
N THR A 134 4.16 -0.55 -24.89
CA THR A 134 2.73 -0.57 -24.56
C THR A 134 1.82 -0.19 -25.70
N LEU A 135 2.34 0.45 -26.75
CA LEU A 135 1.59 0.78 -27.98
C LEU A 135 1.13 -0.47 -28.77
N LEU A 136 1.84 -1.60 -28.63
CA LEU A 136 1.52 -2.87 -29.28
C LEU A 136 0.75 -3.85 -28.38
N GLY A 137 0.26 -3.36 -27.21
CA GLY A 137 -0.40 -4.18 -26.20
C GLY A 137 0.57 -4.72 -25.14
N PHE A 138 0.00 -5.38 -24.12
CA PHE A 138 0.80 -5.96 -23.05
C PHE A 138 1.35 -7.35 -23.49
N PRO A 139 2.62 -7.68 -23.16
CA PRO A 139 3.20 -8.98 -23.43
C PRO A 139 2.40 -10.13 -22.80
N GLN A 140 2.50 -11.32 -23.37
CA GLN A 140 1.83 -12.50 -22.85
C GLN A 140 2.20 -12.82 -21.40
N SER A 141 3.45 -12.57 -20.99
CA SER A 141 3.89 -12.73 -19.59
C SER A 141 3.11 -11.86 -18.61
N ASP A 142 2.86 -10.59 -18.96
CA ASP A 142 2.08 -9.68 -18.11
C ASP A 142 0.60 -10.08 -18.09
N GLN A 143 0.05 -10.49 -19.24
CA GLN A 143 -1.33 -10.98 -19.32
C GLN A 143 -1.49 -12.25 -18.46
N LYS A 144 -0.55 -13.19 -18.52
CA LYS A 144 -0.56 -14.39 -17.68
C LYS A 144 -0.50 -14.05 -16.20
N LEU A 145 0.41 -13.15 -15.79
CA LEU A 145 0.51 -12.69 -14.41
C LEU A 145 -0.78 -12.02 -13.92
N ALA A 146 -1.38 -11.15 -14.74
CA ALA A 146 -2.63 -10.49 -14.40
C ALA A 146 -3.78 -11.49 -14.20
N LEU A 147 -3.87 -12.51 -15.08
CA LEU A 147 -4.83 -13.60 -14.97
C LEU A 147 -4.63 -14.41 -13.67
N GLU A 148 -3.39 -14.75 -13.35
CA GLU A 148 -3.05 -15.50 -12.14
C GLU A 148 -3.40 -14.71 -10.88
N LEU A 149 -3.03 -13.42 -10.80
CA LEU A 149 -3.38 -12.54 -9.69
C LEU A 149 -4.88 -12.44 -9.47
N LEU A 150 -5.66 -12.23 -10.54
CA LEU A 150 -7.12 -12.14 -10.44
C LEU A 150 -7.73 -13.45 -9.95
N LYS A 151 -7.27 -14.60 -10.46
CA LYS A 151 -7.74 -15.92 -10.00
C LYS A 151 -7.42 -16.17 -8.53
N GLN A 152 -6.20 -15.85 -8.10
CA GLN A 152 -5.75 -16.02 -6.72
C GLN A 152 -6.55 -15.15 -5.74
N LEU A 153 -6.98 -13.96 -6.18
CA LEU A 153 -7.85 -13.08 -5.39
C LEU A 153 -9.34 -13.43 -5.47
N GLY A 154 -9.69 -14.58 -6.08
CA GLY A 154 -11.08 -15.06 -6.19
C GLY A 154 -11.91 -14.32 -7.23
N LEU A 155 -11.28 -13.72 -8.24
CA LEU A 155 -11.94 -12.96 -9.32
C LEU A 155 -11.94 -13.71 -10.66
N GLY A 156 -11.76 -15.03 -10.64
CA GLY A 156 -11.64 -15.86 -11.87
C GLY A 156 -12.82 -15.71 -12.83
N GLU A 157 -14.04 -15.57 -12.33
CA GLU A 157 -15.26 -15.40 -13.15
C GLU A 157 -15.48 -13.95 -13.61
N HIS A 158 -14.72 -12.98 -13.05
CA HIS A 158 -14.91 -11.56 -13.29
C HIS A 158 -13.78 -10.91 -14.11
N ILE A 159 -12.85 -11.71 -14.61
CA ILE A 159 -11.60 -11.23 -15.28
C ILE A 159 -11.89 -10.21 -16.38
N TYR A 160 -12.85 -10.48 -17.24
CA TYR A 160 -13.20 -9.64 -18.38
C TYR A 160 -14.38 -8.70 -18.10
N GLN A 161 -14.92 -8.72 -16.89
CA GLN A 161 -16.03 -7.86 -16.51
C GLN A 161 -15.53 -6.43 -16.27
N LYS A 162 -16.31 -5.44 -16.75
CA LYS A 162 -16.03 -4.01 -16.47
C LYS A 162 -16.07 -3.78 -14.96
N THR A 163 -15.08 -3.03 -14.44
CA THR A 163 -14.99 -2.79 -13.00
C THR A 163 -16.18 -1.99 -12.45
N SER A 164 -16.87 -1.23 -13.30
CA SER A 164 -18.14 -0.57 -12.91
C SER A 164 -19.29 -1.54 -12.54
N LYS A 165 -19.19 -2.81 -12.93
CA LYS A 165 -20.19 -3.85 -12.65
C LYS A 165 -19.81 -4.76 -11.47
N LEU A 166 -18.64 -4.54 -10.88
CA LEU A 166 -18.14 -5.29 -9.74
C LEU A 166 -18.66 -4.70 -8.43
N SER A 167 -18.82 -5.54 -7.40
CA SER A 167 -19.07 -5.07 -6.03
C SER A 167 -17.89 -4.25 -5.50
N GLY A 168 -18.09 -3.47 -4.44
CA GLY A 168 -17.01 -2.68 -3.82
C GLY A 168 -15.82 -3.53 -3.40
N GLY A 169 -16.06 -4.67 -2.74
CA GLY A 169 -15.00 -5.61 -2.35
C GLY A 169 -14.27 -6.22 -3.55
N GLN A 170 -14.99 -6.55 -4.64
CA GLN A 170 -14.39 -7.03 -5.88
C GLN A 170 -13.53 -5.95 -6.54
N GLN A 171 -14.00 -4.70 -6.57
CA GLN A 171 -13.21 -3.57 -7.07
C GLN A 171 -11.93 -3.39 -6.27
N GLN A 172 -12.00 -3.52 -4.95
CA GLN A 172 -10.82 -3.41 -4.09
C GLN A 172 -9.82 -4.53 -4.35
N LYS A 173 -10.28 -5.76 -4.57
CA LYS A 173 -9.42 -6.89 -4.97
C LYS A 173 -8.75 -6.66 -6.35
N VAL A 174 -9.44 -6.05 -7.31
CA VAL A 174 -8.83 -5.63 -8.60
C VAL A 174 -7.75 -4.57 -8.37
N ALA A 175 -7.98 -3.61 -7.47
CA ALA A 175 -6.99 -2.59 -7.12
C ALA A 175 -5.75 -3.20 -6.44
N ILE A 176 -5.94 -4.20 -5.56
CA ILE A 176 -4.85 -4.99 -4.98
C ILE A 176 -4.06 -5.71 -6.08
N ALA A 177 -4.75 -6.44 -6.97
CA ALA A 177 -4.10 -7.13 -8.09
C ALA A 177 -3.26 -6.17 -8.94
N ARG A 178 -3.79 -4.98 -9.24
CA ARG A 178 -3.07 -3.93 -9.98
C ARG A 178 -1.81 -3.48 -9.25
N ALA A 179 -1.87 -3.27 -7.95
CA ALA A 179 -0.70 -2.87 -7.16
C ALA A 179 0.36 -3.99 -7.14
N LEU A 180 -0.06 -5.26 -7.11
CA LEU A 180 0.84 -6.42 -7.10
C LEU A 180 1.51 -6.70 -8.46
N MET A 181 1.02 -6.14 -9.57
CA MET A 181 1.64 -6.31 -10.89
C MET A 181 3.10 -5.88 -10.96
N GLN A 182 3.56 -5.01 -10.07
CA GLN A 182 4.94 -4.54 -9.99
C GLN A 182 5.81 -5.45 -9.12
N SER A 183 5.24 -6.49 -8.49
CA SER A 183 5.90 -7.33 -7.50
C SER A 183 6.54 -6.51 -6.37
N PRO A 184 5.79 -5.60 -5.73
CA PRO A 184 6.32 -4.67 -4.74
C PRO A 184 6.78 -5.40 -3.49
N GLN A 185 7.73 -4.81 -2.76
CA GLN A 185 8.14 -5.26 -1.42
C GLN A 185 7.32 -4.62 -0.30
N ILE A 186 6.71 -3.47 -0.59
CA ILE A 186 5.91 -2.67 0.32
C ILE A 186 4.57 -2.36 -0.34
N LEU A 187 3.48 -2.54 0.39
CA LEU A 187 2.13 -2.16 -0.05
C LEU A 187 1.59 -1.07 0.89
N LEU A 188 1.31 0.08 0.32
CA LEU A 188 0.65 1.19 1.00
C LEU A 188 -0.85 1.14 0.66
N ALA A 189 -1.72 1.07 1.66
CA ALA A 189 -3.16 1.00 1.46
C ALA A 189 -3.84 2.21 2.15
N ASP A 190 -4.35 3.13 1.35
CA ASP A 190 -5.04 4.33 1.82
C ASP A 190 -6.53 4.04 1.94
N GLU A 191 -7.00 3.75 3.16
CA GLU A 191 -8.40 3.44 3.49
C GLU A 191 -9.02 2.32 2.62
N PRO A 192 -8.46 1.10 2.62
CA PRO A 192 -8.88 0.04 1.70
C PRO A 192 -10.28 -0.50 1.98
N THR A 193 -10.85 -0.23 3.15
CA THR A 193 -12.17 -0.73 3.59
C THR A 193 -13.27 0.33 3.57
N THR A 194 -12.94 1.60 3.27
CA THR A 194 -13.91 2.70 3.28
C THR A 194 -15.00 2.50 2.22
N GLY A 195 -16.25 2.61 2.65
CA GLY A 195 -17.43 2.43 1.78
C GLY A 195 -17.80 0.97 1.49
N LEU A 196 -17.17 0.02 2.16
CA LEU A 196 -17.51 -1.40 2.11
C LEU A 196 -18.41 -1.80 3.31
N ASP A 197 -19.22 -2.82 3.13
CA ASP A 197 -19.89 -3.49 4.25
C ASP A 197 -18.88 -4.29 5.10
N ILE A 198 -19.32 -4.78 6.25
CA ILE A 198 -18.48 -5.49 7.21
C ILE A 198 -17.84 -6.73 6.58
N ILE A 199 -18.62 -7.52 5.81
CA ILE A 199 -18.13 -8.76 5.20
C ILE A 199 -17.06 -8.46 4.15
N ALA A 200 -17.32 -7.49 3.27
CA ALA A 200 -16.37 -7.08 2.25
C ALA A 200 -15.10 -6.47 2.86
N SER A 201 -15.23 -5.70 3.94
CA SER A 201 -14.09 -5.14 4.70
C SER A 201 -13.21 -6.25 5.27
N GLN A 202 -13.80 -7.25 5.92
CA GLN A 202 -13.06 -8.41 6.44
C GLN A 202 -12.36 -9.20 5.33
N GLN A 203 -13.03 -9.42 4.19
CA GLN A 203 -12.42 -10.10 3.04
C GLN A 203 -11.21 -9.35 2.48
N VAL A 204 -11.28 -8.02 2.39
CA VAL A 204 -10.15 -7.18 1.97
C VAL A 204 -9.00 -7.28 2.97
N MET A 205 -9.28 -7.17 4.27
CA MET A 205 -8.26 -7.26 5.32
C MET A 205 -7.62 -8.65 5.39
N THR A 206 -8.42 -9.72 5.24
CA THR A 206 -7.90 -11.10 5.13
C THR A 206 -6.95 -11.23 3.94
N THR A 207 -7.32 -10.69 2.77
CA THR A 207 -6.44 -10.67 1.59
C THR A 207 -5.11 -9.96 1.87
N LEU A 208 -5.15 -8.80 2.54
CA LEU A 208 -3.93 -8.09 2.95
C LEU A 208 -3.09 -8.92 3.95
N SER A 209 -3.75 -9.59 4.91
CA SER A 209 -3.07 -10.46 5.87
C SER A 209 -2.38 -11.64 5.21
N GLU A 210 -3.03 -12.29 4.23
CA GLU A 210 -2.43 -13.38 3.45
C GLU A 210 -1.19 -12.93 2.67
N LEU A 211 -1.23 -11.72 2.09
CA LEU A 211 -0.09 -11.12 1.41
C LEU A 211 1.05 -10.80 2.38
N HIS A 212 0.73 -10.30 3.57
CA HIS A 212 1.70 -10.07 4.64
C HIS A 212 2.38 -11.37 5.08
N GLN A 213 1.61 -12.46 5.28
CA GLN A 213 2.15 -13.78 5.62
C GLN A 213 3.11 -14.32 4.55
N GLN A 214 2.97 -13.87 3.30
CA GLN A 214 3.88 -14.17 2.20
C GLN A 214 5.12 -13.26 2.17
N GLY A 215 5.29 -12.38 3.16
CA GLY A 215 6.46 -11.53 3.35
C GLY A 215 6.32 -10.10 2.81
N LEU A 216 5.13 -9.68 2.37
CA LEU A 216 4.89 -8.30 1.97
C LEU A 216 4.82 -7.40 3.21
N THR A 217 5.54 -6.27 3.18
CA THR A 217 5.38 -5.21 4.18
C THR A 217 4.12 -4.43 3.87
N ILE A 218 3.24 -4.22 4.85
CA ILE A 218 1.97 -3.53 4.64
C ILE A 218 1.83 -2.35 5.59
N ILE A 219 1.50 -1.20 5.05
CA ILE A 219 1.10 -0.02 5.82
C ILE A 219 -0.30 0.37 5.34
N THR A 220 -1.29 0.30 6.23
CA THR A 220 -2.68 0.58 5.91
C THR A 220 -3.25 1.69 6.76
N VAL A 221 -3.92 2.64 6.15
CA VAL A 221 -4.76 3.62 6.87
C VAL A 221 -6.08 2.95 7.21
N LEU A 222 -6.42 2.93 8.49
CA LEU A 222 -7.69 2.39 9.00
C LEU A 222 -8.37 3.43 9.89
N HIS A 223 -9.71 3.34 9.96
CA HIS A 223 -10.54 4.10 10.90
C HIS A 223 -11.12 3.21 11.99
N ASP A 224 -11.19 1.90 11.74
CA ASP A 224 -11.73 0.90 12.66
C ASP A 224 -10.60 0.30 13.49
N LEU A 225 -10.65 0.54 14.80
CA LEU A 225 -9.69 -0.01 15.76
C LEU A 225 -9.78 -1.54 15.86
N THR A 226 -10.96 -2.11 15.65
CA THR A 226 -11.15 -3.57 15.69
C THR A 226 -10.38 -4.22 14.56
N LEU A 227 -10.52 -3.70 13.32
CA LEU A 227 -9.74 -4.19 12.18
C LEU A 227 -8.22 -3.98 12.39
N ALA A 228 -7.83 -2.86 13.00
CA ALA A 228 -6.41 -2.61 13.27
C ALA A 228 -5.84 -3.64 14.27
N THR A 229 -6.55 -3.92 15.36
CA THR A 229 -6.10 -4.89 16.38
C THR A 229 -6.14 -6.34 15.90
N GLU A 230 -7.09 -6.66 15.01
CA GLU A 230 -7.24 -8.01 14.47
C GLU A 230 -6.15 -8.36 13.43
N TYR A 231 -5.77 -7.41 12.57
CA TYR A 231 -4.92 -7.69 11.41
C TYR A 231 -3.50 -7.13 11.50
N ALA A 232 -3.29 -5.99 12.18
CA ALA A 232 -1.98 -5.36 12.26
C ALA A 232 -1.26 -5.68 13.57
N GLN A 233 0.06 -5.83 13.50
CA GLN A 233 0.90 -6.08 14.69
C GLN A 233 1.25 -4.77 15.41
N ARG A 234 1.34 -3.67 14.67
CA ARG A 234 1.79 -2.37 15.17
C ARG A 234 0.87 -1.27 14.65
N ALA A 235 0.64 -0.29 15.49
CA ALA A 235 -0.09 0.92 15.14
C ALA A 235 0.78 2.15 15.29
N ILE A 236 0.65 3.06 14.33
CA ILE A 236 1.15 4.43 14.41
C ILE A 236 -0.06 5.34 14.40
N ILE A 237 -0.22 6.17 15.45
CA ILE A 237 -1.36 7.10 15.55
C ILE A 237 -0.85 8.50 15.28
N LEU A 238 -1.52 9.16 14.32
CA LEU A 238 -1.31 10.56 14.03
C LEU A 238 -2.41 11.43 14.65
N ASP A 239 -2.01 12.51 15.31
CA ASP A 239 -2.87 13.61 15.65
C ASP A 239 -2.25 14.92 15.16
N LYS A 240 -3.04 15.74 14.47
CA LYS A 240 -2.65 17.07 13.96
C LYS A 240 -1.29 17.11 13.26
N GLY A 241 -0.94 16.03 12.56
CA GLY A 241 0.29 15.94 11.80
C GLY A 241 1.52 15.48 12.59
N GLU A 242 1.35 15.01 13.81
CA GLU A 242 2.41 14.49 14.67
C GLU A 242 2.13 13.03 15.04
N VAL A 243 3.18 12.24 15.30
CA VAL A 243 3.04 10.88 15.84
C VAL A 243 2.81 10.99 17.34
N VAL A 244 1.66 10.54 17.80
CA VAL A 244 1.29 10.52 19.23
C VAL A 244 1.39 9.14 19.84
N TYR A 245 1.41 8.10 19.02
CA TYR A 245 1.64 6.72 19.44
C TYR A 245 2.37 5.96 18.36
N ASP A 246 3.28 5.09 18.76
CA ASP A 246 3.98 4.15 17.91
C ASP A 246 4.30 2.89 18.73
N GLY A 247 3.54 1.82 18.53
CA GLY A 247 3.66 0.63 19.35
C GLY A 247 2.76 -0.52 18.90
N LYS A 248 2.70 -1.59 19.71
CA LYS A 248 1.89 -2.77 19.42
C LYS A 248 0.39 -2.48 19.45
N CYS A 249 -0.36 -3.07 18.52
CA CYS A 249 -1.82 -2.94 18.47
C CYS A 249 -2.52 -3.48 19.72
N GLU A 250 -1.98 -4.50 20.38
CA GLU A 250 -2.50 -5.07 21.62
C GLU A 250 -2.67 -4.03 22.74
N ASN A 251 -1.82 -3.00 22.74
CA ASN A 251 -1.81 -1.96 23.77
C ASN A 251 -2.79 -0.80 23.48
N LEU A 252 -3.46 -0.78 22.31
CA LEU A 252 -4.34 0.31 21.92
C LEU A 252 -5.54 0.47 22.85
N GLN A 253 -6.16 -0.63 23.28
CA GLN A 253 -7.34 -0.60 24.15
C GLN A 253 -7.04 0.03 25.52
N ALA A 254 -5.82 -0.16 26.05
CA ALA A 254 -5.41 0.41 27.34
C ALA A 254 -5.13 1.93 27.29
N GLN A 255 -4.96 2.53 26.10
CA GLN A 255 -4.69 3.95 25.94
C GLN A 255 -5.94 4.78 25.64
N PHE A 256 -7.04 4.15 25.22
CA PHE A 256 -8.30 4.81 24.87
C PHE A 256 -9.46 4.48 25.80
N SER A 257 -9.21 3.71 26.88
CA SER A 257 -10.09 3.52 28.04
C SER A 257 -9.69 4.48 29.18
#